data_46e933f9cfd79d7da7ad0c2618bd4d38
#
_entry.id   46e933f9cfd79d7da7ad0c2618bd4d38
#
_cell.length_a   1.000
_cell.length_b   1.000
_cell.length_c   1.000
_cell.angle_alpha   90.00
_cell.angle_beta   90.00
_cell.angle_gamma   90.00
#
_symmetry.space_group_name_H-M   'P 1'
#
loop_
_entity.id
_entity.type
_entity.pdbx_description
1 polymer ?
#
loop_
_entity_poly.entity_id
_entity_poly.type
_entity_poly.pdbx_seq_one_letter_code
_entity_poly.pdbx_strand_id
1 'polypeptide(L)'
;MFVRRHRGQSGYHDEVFHDDDHVLRTLTKLLDDASSAHRKLDPADGLQDAQLDDGARVHIVHGDVARGGHVLVNVRKLTGIPFASLDELVGRGMLTARVAAFLRACVQARLSIVFAGHPGAGKTTLLSCTAAELDPALRVVVAEEVFEADIPLPNVAHMQTRAARSDREPVDLRRLVAGFLRMAPDVAIVGEVRDREGLPEIRSHPWLARPDTGQSQGFAGVA
;
A
#
# COMPACT_ATOMS: atom_id res chain seq x y z
N MET A 1 -13.25 23.28 0.45
CA MET A 1 -12.60 21.94 0.51
C MET A 1 -13.64 20.86 0.22
N PHE A 2 -13.33 19.84 -0.61
CA PHE A 2 -14.22 18.69 -0.84
C PHE A 2 -13.74 17.48 -0.03
N VAL A 3 -14.64 16.86 0.74
CA VAL A 3 -14.34 15.66 1.51
C VAL A 3 -15.14 14.48 0.96
N ARG A 4 -14.43 13.42 0.55
CA ARG A 4 -15.03 12.14 0.14
C ARG A 4 -14.94 11.14 1.29
N ARG A 5 -16.06 10.71 1.81
CA ARG A 5 -16.15 9.71 2.88
C ARG A 5 -16.46 8.33 2.31
N HIS A 6 -15.82 7.30 2.81
CA HIS A 6 -16.00 5.93 2.31
C HIS A 6 -17.42 5.39 2.55
N ARG A 7 -18.10 5.78 3.65
CA ARG A 7 -19.44 5.34 4.01
C ARG A 7 -20.32 6.46 4.57
N GLY A 8 -20.11 7.68 4.11
CA GLY A 8 -20.87 8.82 4.60
C GLY A 8 -21.16 9.82 3.49
N GLN A 9 -21.87 10.87 3.84
CA GLN A 9 -22.11 11.95 2.90
C GLN A 9 -20.80 12.61 2.51
N SER A 10 -20.52 12.65 1.21
CA SER A 10 -19.42 13.40 0.64
C SER A 10 -19.94 14.77 0.24
N GLY A 11 -19.14 15.80 0.41
CA GLY A 11 -19.58 17.15 0.06
C GLY A 11 -18.50 18.19 0.25
N TYR A 12 -18.87 19.41 -0.08
CA TYR A 12 -18.06 20.58 0.17
C TYR A 12 -18.19 21.02 1.62
N HIS A 13 -17.05 21.38 2.20
CA HIS A 13 -16.97 22.11 3.46
C HIS A 13 -16.65 23.56 3.14
N ASP A 14 -17.42 24.44 3.74
CA ASP A 14 -17.24 25.87 3.57
C ASP A 14 -15.94 26.32 4.28
N GLU A 15 -15.23 27.21 3.64
CA GLU A 15 -14.09 28.02 4.11
C GLU A 15 -13.16 27.37 5.13
N VAL A 16 -12.32 26.47 4.65
CA VAL A 16 -11.22 25.92 5.45
C VAL A 16 -9.92 26.71 5.22
N PHE A 17 -9.75 27.24 4.00
CA PHE A 17 -8.59 28.02 3.60
C PHE A 17 -9.02 29.36 3.02
N HIS A 18 -8.30 30.43 3.36
CA HIS A 18 -8.62 31.78 2.90
C HIS A 18 -8.02 32.08 1.52
N ASP A 19 -6.82 31.53 1.26
CA ASP A 19 -6.04 31.73 0.04
C ASP A 19 -5.02 30.61 -0.14
N ASP A 20 -4.30 30.63 -1.26
CA ASP A 20 -3.25 29.65 -1.57
C ASP A 20 -2.06 29.74 -0.59
N ASP A 21 -1.74 30.91 -0.08
CA ASP A 21 -0.68 31.06 0.93
C ASP A 21 -1.03 30.39 2.24
N HIS A 22 -2.31 30.37 2.63
CA HIS A 22 -2.76 29.64 3.79
C HIS A 22 -2.63 28.12 3.56
N VAL A 23 -2.98 27.62 2.37
CA VAL A 23 -2.78 26.21 1.99
C VAL A 23 -1.30 25.86 2.04
N LEU A 24 -0.42 26.66 1.43
CA LEU A 24 1.01 26.40 1.38
C LEU A 24 1.64 26.39 2.78
N ARG A 25 1.30 27.35 3.65
CA ARG A 25 1.77 27.35 5.05
C ARG A 25 1.31 26.11 5.82
N THR A 26 0.06 25.68 5.61
CA THR A 26 -0.48 24.47 6.25
C THR A 26 0.25 23.24 5.77
N LEU A 27 0.50 23.12 4.46
CA LEU A 27 1.25 22.00 3.88
C LEU A 27 2.71 21.98 4.37
N THR A 28 3.37 23.12 4.39
CA THR A 28 4.75 23.24 4.91
C THR A 28 4.81 22.72 6.34
N LYS A 29 3.89 23.17 7.19
CA LYS A 29 3.83 22.69 8.58
C LYS A 29 3.56 21.20 8.67
N LEU A 30 2.59 20.67 7.89
CA LEU A 30 2.29 19.23 7.88
C LEU A 30 3.49 18.38 7.43
N LEU A 31 4.25 18.85 6.45
CA LEU A 31 5.42 18.13 5.95
C LEU A 31 6.62 18.27 6.88
N ASP A 32 6.81 19.41 7.53
CA ASP A 32 7.88 19.63 8.50
C ASP A 32 7.65 18.85 9.80
N ASP A 33 6.40 18.72 10.24
CA ASP A 33 6.01 17.96 11.43
C ASP A 33 6.07 16.44 11.20
N ALA A 34 6.02 15.99 9.95
CA ALA A 34 6.02 14.57 9.61
C ALA A 34 7.45 14.00 9.62
N SER A 35 7.76 13.13 10.58
CA SER A 35 9.08 12.50 10.73
C SER A 35 9.42 11.57 9.57
N SER A 36 8.42 10.96 8.94
CA SER A 36 8.56 10.05 7.79
C SER A 36 8.60 10.78 6.45
N ALA A 37 7.95 11.93 6.33
CA ALA A 37 7.84 12.64 5.07
C ALA A 37 9.16 13.27 4.63
N HIS A 38 9.92 13.89 5.52
CA HIS A 38 11.18 14.62 5.29
C HIS A 38 11.31 15.28 3.90
N ARG A 39 10.21 15.58 3.26
CA ARG A 39 10.12 16.34 2.02
C ARG A 39 9.63 17.74 2.36
N LYS A 40 10.50 18.69 2.19
CA LYS A 40 10.07 20.08 2.15
C LYS A 40 9.20 20.31 0.93
N LEU A 41 8.25 21.20 1.07
CA LEU A 41 7.48 21.68 -0.07
C LEU A 41 8.44 22.32 -1.08
N ASP A 42 8.52 21.75 -2.28
CA ASP A 42 9.40 22.22 -3.35
C ASP A 42 8.60 22.54 -4.61
N PRO A 43 8.36 23.83 -4.90
CA PRO A 43 7.64 24.22 -6.09
C PRO A 43 8.31 23.78 -7.40
N ALA A 44 9.64 23.55 -7.41
CA ALA A 44 10.35 23.10 -8.59
C ALA A 44 9.95 21.69 -9.07
N ASP A 45 9.38 20.87 -8.19
CA ASP A 45 8.89 19.53 -8.55
C ASP A 45 7.58 19.58 -9.39
N GLY A 46 6.84 20.68 -9.38
CA GLY A 46 5.54 20.81 -10.05
C GLY A 46 4.45 19.88 -9.49
N LEU A 47 4.77 18.58 -9.31
CA LEU A 47 3.95 17.55 -8.71
C LEU A 47 4.72 16.90 -7.57
N GLN A 48 4.14 16.86 -6.37
CA GLN A 48 4.83 16.37 -5.20
C GLN A 48 3.96 15.37 -4.42
N ASP A 49 4.55 14.22 -4.08
CA ASP A 49 3.95 13.22 -3.21
C ASP A 49 4.64 13.20 -1.86
N ALA A 50 3.85 13.05 -0.80
CA ALA A 50 4.34 12.90 0.56
C ALA A 50 3.46 11.91 1.34
N GLN A 51 4.02 11.34 2.41
CA GLN A 51 3.29 10.53 3.37
C GLN A 51 3.46 11.15 4.75
N LEU A 52 2.37 11.25 5.49
CA LEU A 52 2.36 11.70 6.88
C LEU A 52 2.58 10.53 7.84
N ASP A 53 2.91 10.83 9.10
CA ASP A 53 3.20 9.82 10.12
C ASP A 53 2.00 8.92 10.47
N ASP A 54 0.77 9.41 10.26
CA ASP A 54 -0.46 8.62 10.38
C ASP A 54 -0.74 7.73 9.15
N GLY A 55 0.20 7.67 8.20
CA GLY A 55 0.07 6.92 6.95
C GLY A 55 -0.73 7.64 5.86
N ALA A 56 -1.28 8.82 6.13
CA ALA A 56 -2.01 9.57 5.11
C ALA A 56 -1.08 9.98 3.95
N ARG A 57 -1.58 9.82 2.72
CA ARG A 57 -0.88 10.24 1.50
C ARG A 57 -1.33 11.64 1.11
N VAL A 58 -0.38 12.49 0.79
CA VAL A 58 -0.61 13.85 0.31
C VAL A 58 -0.06 13.96 -1.10
N HIS A 59 -0.89 14.35 -2.05
CA HIS A 59 -0.49 14.69 -3.41
C HIS A 59 -0.72 16.19 -3.63
N ILE A 60 0.31 16.88 -4.05
CA ILE A 60 0.33 18.33 -4.24
C ILE A 60 0.63 18.63 -5.70
N VAL A 61 -0.20 19.47 -6.31
CA VAL A 61 0.03 20.05 -7.64
C VAL A 61 0.28 21.53 -7.44
N HIS A 62 1.46 21.98 -7.82
CA HIS A 62 1.83 23.39 -7.69
C HIS A 62 1.11 24.26 -8.71
N GLY A 63 0.91 25.53 -8.36
CA GLY A 63 0.06 26.44 -9.13
C GLY A 63 0.53 26.70 -10.56
N ASP A 64 1.84 26.58 -10.84
CA ASP A 64 2.42 26.74 -12.17
C ASP A 64 2.00 25.67 -13.18
N VAL A 65 1.63 24.47 -12.69
CA VAL A 65 1.11 23.36 -13.52
C VAL A 65 -0.40 23.17 -13.39
N ALA A 66 -1.06 23.92 -12.49
CA ALA A 66 -2.49 23.85 -12.28
C ALA A 66 -3.24 24.93 -13.06
N ARG A 67 -4.40 24.57 -13.63
CA ARG A 67 -5.25 25.57 -14.30
C ARG A 67 -5.73 26.63 -13.29
N GLY A 68 -5.53 27.89 -13.61
CA GLY A 68 -5.93 29.02 -12.75
C GLY A 68 -4.87 29.43 -11.72
N GLY A 69 -3.71 28.78 -11.70
CA GLY A 69 -2.58 29.13 -10.83
C GLY A 69 -2.75 28.74 -9.36
N HIS A 70 -3.81 27.98 -9.03
CA HIS A 70 -4.09 27.57 -7.66
C HIS A 70 -3.37 26.27 -7.29
N VAL A 71 -2.95 26.15 -6.04
CA VAL A 71 -2.40 24.91 -5.50
C VAL A 71 -3.51 23.88 -5.31
N LEU A 72 -3.35 22.69 -5.89
CA LEU A 72 -4.30 21.59 -5.69
C LEU A 72 -3.70 20.58 -4.70
N VAL A 73 -4.49 20.19 -3.72
CA VAL A 73 -4.06 19.24 -2.69
C VAL A 73 -5.06 18.12 -2.54
N ASN A 74 -4.56 16.89 -2.61
CA ASN A 74 -5.33 15.70 -2.31
C ASN A 74 -4.73 14.98 -1.10
N VAL A 75 -5.53 14.81 -0.04
CA VAL A 75 -5.14 14.05 1.15
C VAL A 75 -5.98 12.79 1.21
N ARG A 76 -5.33 11.64 1.09
CA ARG A 76 -5.96 10.33 1.25
C ARG A 76 -5.55 9.75 2.60
N LYS A 77 -6.48 9.76 3.55
CA LYS A 77 -6.27 9.13 4.85
C LYS A 77 -6.26 7.61 4.72
N LEU A 78 -5.29 6.98 5.37
CA LEU A 78 -5.31 5.55 5.59
C LEU A 78 -6.23 5.28 6.79
N THR A 79 -7.34 4.62 6.54
CA THR A 79 -8.32 4.31 7.62
C THR A 79 -8.09 2.94 8.24
N GLY A 80 -6.97 2.28 7.91
CA GLY A 80 -6.70 0.89 8.27
C GLY A 80 -7.61 -0.09 7.51
N ILE A 81 -7.37 -1.37 7.69
CA ILE A 81 -8.25 -2.43 7.18
C ILE A 81 -9.22 -2.78 8.30
N PRO A 82 -10.53 -2.46 8.14
CA PRO A 82 -11.50 -2.62 9.23
C PRO A 82 -11.92 -4.08 9.45
N PHE A 83 -11.24 -5.04 8.81
CA PHE A 83 -11.57 -6.46 8.83
C PHE A 83 -10.33 -7.29 9.13
N ALA A 84 -10.44 -8.19 10.10
CA ALA A 84 -9.34 -9.03 10.55
C ALA A 84 -9.40 -10.47 9.98
N SER A 85 -10.50 -10.88 9.35
CA SER A 85 -10.68 -12.27 8.90
C SER A 85 -11.56 -12.41 7.66
N LEU A 86 -11.43 -13.55 6.97
CA LEU A 86 -12.33 -13.91 5.86
C LEU A 86 -13.78 -14.08 6.34
N ASP A 87 -14.00 -14.54 7.58
CA ASP A 87 -15.34 -14.72 8.13
C ASP A 87 -16.08 -13.39 8.33
N GLU A 88 -15.37 -12.34 8.71
CA GLU A 88 -15.95 -11.00 8.76
C GLU A 88 -16.37 -10.51 7.37
N LEU A 89 -15.58 -10.80 6.33
CA LEU A 89 -15.94 -10.45 4.95
C LEU A 89 -17.18 -11.23 4.49
N VAL A 90 -17.33 -12.49 4.89
CA VAL A 90 -18.53 -13.28 4.64
C VAL A 90 -19.73 -12.69 5.38
N GLY A 91 -19.60 -12.37 6.67
CA GLY A 91 -20.65 -11.76 7.47
C GLY A 91 -21.15 -10.40 6.95
N ARG A 92 -20.27 -9.68 6.22
CA ARG A 92 -20.62 -8.40 5.56
C ARG A 92 -21.15 -8.57 4.14
N GLY A 93 -21.22 -9.82 3.63
CA GLY A 93 -21.66 -10.09 2.26
C GLY A 93 -20.65 -9.68 1.18
N MET A 94 -19.38 -9.44 1.55
CA MET A 94 -18.31 -9.13 0.61
C MET A 94 -17.79 -10.39 -0.09
N LEU A 95 -17.87 -11.53 0.58
CA LEU A 95 -17.51 -12.86 0.08
C LEU A 95 -18.61 -13.86 0.36
N THR A 96 -18.68 -14.92 -0.45
CA THR A 96 -19.45 -16.11 -0.09
C THR A 96 -18.61 -17.03 0.81
N ALA A 97 -19.23 -17.81 1.68
CA ALA A 97 -18.55 -18.80 2.50
C ALA A 97 -17.74 -19.80 1.65
N ARG A 98 -18.20 -20.13 0.44
CA ARG A 98 -17.50 -20.99 -0.51
C ARG A 98 -16.18 -20.38 -0.99
N VAL A 99 -16.16 -19.10 -1.29
CA VAL A 99 -14.95 -18.36 -1.71
C VAL A 99 -13.98 -18.26 -0.54
N ALA A 100 -14.44 -17.99 0.67
CA ALA A 100 -13.59 -17.96 1.86
C ALA A 100 -12.93 -19.35 2.10
N ALA A 101 -13.70 -20.44 2.02
CA ALA A 101 -13.16 -21.79 2.13
C ALA A 101 -12.13 -22.11 1.04
N PHE A 102 -12.36 -21.68 -0.19
CA PHE A 102 -11.41 -21.84 -1.29
C PHE A 102 -10.10 -21.08 -1.03
N LEU A 103 -10.18 -19.81 -0.56
CA LEU A 103 -8.98 -19.03 -0.24
C LEU A 103 -8.18 -19.67 0.91
N ARG A 104 -8.83 -20.19 1.96
CA ARG A 104 -8.17 -20.95 3.02
C ARG A 104 -7.44 -22.18 2.48
N ALA A 105 -8.09 -22.94 1.59
CA ALA A 105 -7.45 -24.09 0.95
C ALA A 105 -6.24 -23.70 0.12
N CYS A 106 -6.32 -22.57 -0.63
CA CYS A 106 -5.18 -22.03 -1.37
C CYS A 106 -4.00 -21.66 -0.46
N VAL A 107 -4.28 -21.01 0.68
CA VAL A 107 -3.26 -20.65 1.68
C VAL A 107 -2.62 -21.90 2.27
N GLN A 108 -3.42 -22.89 2.67
CA GLN A 108 -2.92 -24.16 3.22
C GLN A 108 -2.09 -24.95 2.21
N ALA A 109 -2.49 -24.91 0.93
CA ALA A 109 -1.74 -25.52 -0.18
C ALA A 109 -0.52 -24.69 -0.62
N ARG A 110 -0.25 -23.56 0.03
CA ARG A 110 0.84 -22.61 -0.29
C ARG A 110 0.85 -22.17 -1.75
N LEU A 111 -0.32 -21.93 -2.31
CA LEU A 111 -0.45 -21.45 -3.69
C LEU A 111 -0.08 -19.97 -3.79
N SER A 112 0.47 -19.59 -4.93
CA SER A 112 0.63 -18.18 -5.28
C SER A 112 -0.73 -17.60 -5.66
N ILE A 113 -1.12 -16.50 -5.00
CA ILE A 113 -2.42 -15.87 -5.18
C ILE A 113 -2.19 -14.43 -5.66
N VAL A 114 -2.92 -14.03 -6.70
CA VAL A 114 -2.94 -12.65 -7.22
C VAL A 114 -4.35 -12.11 -7.11
N PHE A 115 -4.51 -10.98 -6.43
CA PHE A 115 -5.78 -10.25 -6.34
C PHE A 115 -5.79 -9.12 -7.36
N ALA A 116 -6.63 -9.22 -8.39
CA ALA A 116 -6.75 -8.25 -9.46
C ALA A 116 -8.12 -7.54 -9.41
N GLY A 117 -8.14 -6.26 -9.76
CA GLY A 117 -9.37 -5.46 -9.81
C GLY A 117 -9.07 -3.96 -9.83
N HIS A 118 -10.08 -3.14 -10.11
CA HIS A 118 -9.90 -1.69 -10.15
C HIS A 118 -9.69 -1.08 -8.75
N PRO A 119 -9.21 0.17 -8.66
CA PRO A 119 -9.04 0.88 -7.39
C PRO A 119 -10.33 0.90 -6.56
N GLY A 120 -10.21 0.62 -5.26
CA GLY A 120 -11.36 0.56 -4.35
C GLY A 120 -12.16 -0.75 -4.38
N ALA A 121 -11.77 -1.76 -5.17
CA ALA A 121 -12.44 -3.07 -5.21
C ALA A 121 -12.22 -3.92 -3.95
N GLY A 122 -11.37 -3.49 -3.00
CA GLY A 122 -11.09 -4.22 -1.77
C GLY A 122 -9.95 -5.24 -1.87
N LYS A 123 -9.06 -5.11 -2.88
CA LYS A 123 -7.92 -6.01 -3.09
C LYS A 123 -7.05 -6.15 -1.85
N THR A 124 -6.57 -5.02 -1.29
CA THR A 124 -5.70 -5.00 -0.10
C THR A 124 -6.41 -5.57 1.13
N THR A 125 -7.70 -5.28 1.28
CA THR A 125 -8.53 -5.88 2.35
C THR A 125 -8.59 -7.40 2.22
N LEU A 126 -8.84 -7.90 1.00
CA LEU A 126 -8.91 -9.33 0.75
C LEU A 126 -7.55 -10.00 0.93
N LEU A 127 -6.46 -9.35 0.50
CA LEU A 127 -5.10 -9.79 0.73
C LEU A 127 -4.81 -9.95 2.23
N SER A 128 -5.08 -8.92 3.02
CA SER A 128 -4.81 -8.93 4.47
C SER A 128 -5.63 -9.99 5.20
N CYS A 129 -6.93 -10.09 4.91
CA CYS A 129 -7.78 -11.13 5.49
C CYS A 129 -7.38 -12.56 5.05
N THR A 130 -6.85 -12.72 3.82
CA THR A 130 -6.34 -14.01 3.36
C THR A 130 -5.00 -14.33 4.02
N ALA A 131 -4.13 -13.34 4.19
CA ALA A 131 -2.85 -13.50 4.89
C ALA A 131 -3.04 -13.81 6.38
N ALA A 132 -4.14 -13.36 7.00
CA ALA A 132 -4.48 -13.71 8.38
C ALA A 132 -4.77 -15.22 8.59
N GLU A 133 -5.03 -15.96 7.51
CA GLU A 133 -5.22 -17.42 7.56
C GLU A 133 -3.90 -18.22 7.50
N LEU A 134 -2.75 -17.54 7.39
CA LEU A 134 -1.43 -18.17 7.43
C LEU A 134 -1.13 -18.68 8.85
N ASP A 135 -0.30 -19.73 8.93
CA ASP A 135 0.21 -20.22 10.21
C ASP A 135 1.02 -19.12 10.90
N PRO A 136 0.71 -18.76 12.16
CA PRO A 136 1.43 -17.76 12.93
C PRO A 136 2.93 -18.03 13.12
N ALA A 137 3.38 -19.26 12.96
CA ALA A 137 4.79 -19.65 13.03
C ALA A 137 5.59 -19.20 11.79
N LEU A 138 4.93 -18.87 10.69
CA LEU A 138 5.60 -18.50 9.45
C LEU A 138 6.19 -17.09 9.52
N ARG A 139 7.34 -16.93 8.87
CA ARG A 139 7.94 -15.64 8.62
C ARG A 139 7.38 -15.04 7.34
N VAL A 140 6.73 -13.90 7.47
CA VAL A 140 6.13 -13.15 6.35
C VAL A 140 6.97 -11.91 6.08
N VAL A 141 7.29 -11.64 4.82
CA VAL A 141 7.89 -10.37 4.38
C VAL A 141 6.94 -9.68 3.42
N VAL A 142 6.78 -8.38 3.59
CA VAL A 142 5.86 -7.55 2.83
C VAL A 142 6.63 -6.40 2.22
N ALA A 143 6.48 -6.17 0.90
CA ALA A 143 7.00 -5.01 0.21
C ALA A 143 5.87 -4.23 -0.43
N GLU A 144 5.82 -2.93 -0.17
CA GLU A 144 4.76 -2.03 -0.61
C GLU A 144 5.34 -0.72 -1.10
N GLU A 145 4.64 -0.02 -1.98
CA GLU A 145 4.98 1.38 -2.29
C GLU A 145 4.65 2.28 -1.10
N VAL A 146 3.55 2.00 -0.43
CA VAL A 146 3.11 2.65 0.80
C VAL A 146 2.42 1.61 1.66
N PHE A 147 2.66 1.62 2.96
CA PHE A 147 2.05 0.70 3.90
C PHE A 147 0.51 0.79 3.84
N GLU A 148 -0.12 -0.25 3.34
CA GLU A 148 -1.58 -0.41 3.28
C GLU A 148 -2.05 -1.74 3.85
N ALA A 149 -1.25 -2.80 3.70
CA ALA A 149 -1.58 -4.13 4.20
C ALA A 149 -1.41 -4.17 5.73
N ASP A 150 -2.43 -4.67 6.40
CA ASP A 150 -2.38 -4.99 7.83
C ASP A 150 -2.48 -6.50 7.98
N ILE A 151 -1.38 -7.12 8.42
CA ILE A 151 -1.26 -8.57 8.54
C ILE A 151 -1.09 -8.92 10.02
N PRO A 152 -2.13 -9.46 10.66
CA PRO A 152 -2.16 -9.67 12.11
C PRO A 152 -1.41 -10.94 12.54
N LEU A 153 -0.13 -11.05 12.10
CA LEU A 153 0.75 -12.17 12.43
C LEU A 153 1.96 -11.68 13.26
N PRO A 154 2.52 -12.52 14.13
CA PRO A 154 3.58 -12.08 15.04
C PRO A 154 4.94 -11.89 14.36
N ASN A 155 5.20 -12.54 13.24
CA ASN A 155 6.50 -12.52 12.56
C ASN A 155 6.38 -11.95 11.14
N VAL A 156 6.04 -10.67 11.05
CA VAL A 156 5.91 -9.94 9.78
C VAL A 156 6.97 -8.83 9.69
N ALA A 157 7.66 -8.76 8.57
CA ALA A 157 8.55 -7.65 8.25
C ALA A 157 7.97 -6.84 7.11
N HIS A 158 7.49 -5.64 7.40
CA HIS A 158 6.98 -4.69 6.42
C HIS A 158 8.10 -3.80 5.90
N MET A 159 8.17 -3.63 4.60
CA MET A 159 9.11 -2.75 3.91
C MET A 159 8.36 -1.87 2.90
N GLN A 160 8.81 -0.64 2.80
CA GLN A 160 8.23 0.37 1.92
C GLN A 160 9.29 0.95 0.98
N THR A 161 8.87 1.31 -0.22
CA THR A 161 9.72 2.06 -1.15
C THR A 161 10.09 3.43 -0.57
N ARG A 162 11.20 3.95 -1.04
CA ARG A 162 11.69 5.27 -0.67
C ARG A 162 12.14 6.03 -1.90
N ALA A 163 11.63 7.23 -2.09
CA ALA A 163 12.10 8.13 -3.14
C ALA A 163 13.54 8.60 -2.90
N ALA A 164 14.23 9.01 -3.97
CA ALA A 164 15.54 9.64 -3.88
C ALA A 164 15.49 10.90 -3.00
N ARG A 165 16.56 11.16 -2.28
CA ARG A 165 16.80 12.39 -1.50
C ARG A 165 18.23 12.85 -1.73
N SER A 166 18.54 14.08 -1.32
CA SER A 166 19.89 14.63 -1.45
C SER A 166 20.98 13.79 -0.76
N ASP A 167 20.61 13.05 0.29
CA ASP A 167 21.50 12.24 1.16
C ASP A 167 21.25 10.73 1.06
N ARG A 168 20.26 10.28 0.28
CA ARG A 168 19.84 8.87 0.24
C ARG A 168 19.40 8.43 -1.15
N GLU A 169 19.93 7.28 -1.56
CA GLU A 169 19.53 6.61 -2.79
C GLU A 169 18.07 6.14 -2.74
N PRO A 170 17.36 6.12 -3.89
CA PRO A 170 16.02 5.56 -3.98
C PRO A 170 16.04 4.05 -3.68
N VAL A 171 14.95 3.58 -3.11
CA VAL A 171 14.68 2.15 -2.93
C VAL A 171 13.31 1.89 -3.56
N ASP A 172 13.32 1.28 -4.73
CA ASP A 172 12.13 0.87 -5.46
C ASP A 172 11.62 -0.50 -4.99
N LEU A 173 10.44 -0.88 -5.46
CA LEU A 173 9.82 -2.16 -5.12
C LEU A 173 10.67 -3.36 -5.56
N ARG A 174 11.31 -3.26 -6.70
CA ARG A 174 12.22 -4.27 -7.25
C ARG A 174 13.38 -4.56 -6.30
N ARG A 175 14.01 -3.51 -5.77
CA ARG A 175 15.11 -3.62 -4.81
C ARG A 175 14.66 -4.23 -3.49
N LEU A 176 13.45 -3.93 -3.03
CA LEU A 176 12.85 -4.54 -1.85
C LEU A 176 12.62 -6.04 -2.07
N VAL A 177 12.00 -6.43 -3.18
CA VAL A 177 11.75 -7.84 -3.53
C VAL A 177 13.05 -8.62 -3.66
N ALA A 178 14.08 -8.04 -4.29
CA ALA A 178 15.41 -8.66 -4.34
C ALA A 178 16.02 -8.87 -2.94
N GLY A 179 15.67 -8.03 -1.99
CA GLY A 179 16.07 -8.15 -0.58
C GLY A 179 15.43 -9.35 0.15
N PHE A 180 14.29 -9.84 -0.28
CA PHE A 180 13.57 -10.96 0.34
C PHE A 180 14.46 -12.20 0.51
N LEU A 181 15.30 -12.50 -0.47
CA LEU A 181 16.23 -13.65 -0.43
C LEU A 181 17.15 -13.67 0.78
N ARG A 182 17.40 -12.50 1.39
CA ARG A 182 18.30 -12.35 2.56
C ARG A 182 17.53 -12.39 3.88
N MET A 183 16.20 -12.44 3.81
CA MET A 183 15.33 -12.38 5.00
C MET A 183 14.75 -13.73 5.39
N ALA A 184 15.06 -14.79 4.64
CA ALA A 184 14.59 -16.15 4.84
C ALA A 184 13.05 -16.23 5.07
N PRO A 185 12.21 -15.68 4.18
CA PRO A 185 10.77 -15.71 4.34
C PRO A 185 10.19 -17.09 4.01
N ASP A 186 9.13 -17.47 4.71
CA ASP A 186 8.26 -18.56 4.32
C ASP A 186 7.18 -18.08 3.34
N VAL A 187 6.78 -16.81 3.46
CA VAL A 187 5.78 -16.16 2.61
C VAL A 187 6.26 -14.76 2.23
N ALA A 188 6.16 -14.43 0.96
CA ALA A 188 6.42 -13.10 0.44
C ALA A 188 5.14 -12.47 -0.08
N ILE A 189 4.91 -11.21 0.31
CA ILE A 189 3.76 -10.42 -0.12
C ILE A 189 4.26 -9.15 -0.80
N VAL A 190 3.69 -8.85 -1.97
CA VAL A 190 3.91 -7.57 -2.66
C VAL A 190 2.58 -6.83 -2.70
N GLY A 191 2.55 -5.63 -2.13
CA GLY A 191 1.31 -4.89 -1.91
C GLY A 191 0.59 -4.50 -3.19
N GLU A 192 1.33 -4.00 -4.19
CA GLU A 192 0.77 -3.76 -5.52
C GLU A 192 1.87 -3.78 -6.59
N VAL A 193 1.47 -4.11 -7.81
CA VAL A 193 2.32 -4.09 -8.99
C VAL A 193 1.63 -3.21 -10.04
N ARG A 194 2.21 -2.05 -10.32
CA ARG A 194 1.62 -1.05 -11.23
C ARG A 194 2.20 -1.08 -12.62
N ASP A 195 3.45 -1.48 -12.78
CA ASP A 195 4.15 -1.42 -14.06
C ASP A 195 4.28 -2.78 -14.74
N ARG A 196 4.30 -2.73 -16.08
CA ARG A 196 4.56 -3.92 -16.92
C ARG A 196 5.90 -4.59 -16.60
N GLU A 197 6.83 -3.86 -15.98
CA GLU A 197 8.15 -4.35 -15.61
C GLU A 197 8.15 -5.18 -14.31
N GLY A 198 7.22 -4.95 -13.39
CA GLY A 198 7.16 -5.67 -12.12
C GLY A 198 6.68 -7.13 -12.22
N LEU A 199 5.76 -7.43 -13.13
CA LEU A 199 5.20 -8.77 -13.30
C LEU A 199 6.18 -9.82 -13.85
N PRO A 200 7.00 -9.52 -14.88
CA PRO A 200 7.99 -10.48 -15.38
C PRO A 200 9.05 -10.84 -14.35
N GLU A 201 9.45 -9.90 -13.50
CA GLU A 201 10.50 -10.09 -12.49
C GLU A 201 10.00 -10.89 -11.29
N ILE A 202 8.78 -10.66 -10.86
CA ILE A 202 8.13 -11.50 -9.85
C ILE A 202 8.03 -12.93 -10.36
N ARG A 203 7.67 -13.13 -11.63
CA ARG A 203 7.55 -14.46 -12.27
C ARG A 203 8.91 -15.13 -12.55
N SER A 204 9.94 -14.35 -12.85
CA SER A 204 11.28 -14.85 -13.16
C SER A 204 12.18 -15.03 -11.94
N HIS A 205 11.70 -14.65 -10.75
CA HIS A 205 12.51 -14.78 -9.54
C HIS A 205 12.77 -16.25 -9.21
N PRO A 206 14.03 -16.66 -8.97
CA PRO A 206 14.43 -18.06 -8.86
C PRO A 206 13.69 -18.87 -7.80
N TRP A 207 13.14 -18.23 -6.77
CA TRP A 207 12.44 -18.96 -5.73
C TRP A 207 10.91 -19.11 -5.93
N LEU A 208 10.34 -18.44 -6.92
CA LEU A 208 9.03 -18.81 -7.45
C LEU A 208 9.12 -20.04 -8.38
N ALA A 209 10.30 -20.31 -8.92
CA ALA A 209 10.55 -21.34 -9.91
C ALA A 209 11.18 -22.63 -9.35
N ARG A 210 11.28 -22.79 -8.03
CA ARG A 210 11.89 -24.01 -7.44
C ARG A 210 10.83 -25.04 -7.04
N PRO A 211 10.57 -26.06 -7.89
CA PRO A 211 9.73 -27.21 -7.52
C PRO A 211 10.42 -28.23 -6.61
N ASP A 212 11.75 -28.15 -6.41
CA ASP A 212 12.55 -29.30 -5.96
C ASP A 212 12.99 -29.29 -4.49
N THR A 213 12.60 -28.34 -3.66
CA THR A 213 13.08 -28.31 -2.25
C THR A 213 12.07 -28.75 -1.21
N GLY A 214 10.91 -29.29 -1.59
CA GLY A 214 9.88 -29.73 -0.64
C GLY A 214 9.24 -28.60 0.21
N GLN A 215 9.70 -27.36 0.04
CA GLN A 215 9.17 -26.14 0.67
C GLN A 215 8.62 -25.23 -0.43
N SER A 216 7.35 -25.40 -0.74
CA SER A 216 6.63 -24.45 -1.59
C SER A 216 6.44 -23.14 -0.82
N GLN A 217 7.13 -22.10 -1.21
CA GLN A 217 6.92 -20.78 -0.62
C GLN A 217 5.74 -20.10 -1.33
N GLY A 218 4.73 -19.68 -0.55
CA GLY A 218 3.57 -18.97 -1.07
C GLY A 218 3.91 -17.52 -1.40
N PHE A 219 3.33 -17.01 -2.48
CA PHE A 219 3.40 -15.60 -2.86
C PHE A 219 1.98 -15.05 -3.00
N ALA A 220 1.75 -13.90 -2.39
CA ALA A 220 0.51 -13.13 -2.58
C ALA A 220 0.84 -11.72 -3.06
N GLY A 221 0.11 -11.23 -4.04
CA GLY A 221 0.27 -9.89 -4.59
C GLY A 221 -1.06 -9.25 -4.96
N VAL A 222 -1.07 -7.93 -5.01
CA VAL A 222 -2.20 -7.12 -5.45
C VAL A 222 -1.82 -6.42 -6.75
N ALA A 223 -2.62 -6.59 -7.79
CA ALA A 223 -2.45 -5.95 -9.09
C ALA A 223 -3.58 -4.95 -9.40
#